data_924ef6d4518b4eed9ebb01785d3546b2
#
_entry.id   924ef6d4518b4eed9ebb01785d3546b2
#
_cell.length_a   1.000
_cell.length_b   1.000
_cell.length_c   1.000
_cell.angle_alpha   90.00
_cell.angle_beta   90.00
_cell.angle_gamma   90.00
#
_symmetry.space_group_name_H-M   'P 1'
#
loop_
_entity.id
_entity.type
_entity.pdbx_description
1 polymer ?
#
loop_
_entity_poly.entity_id
_entity_poly.type
_entity_poly.pdbx_seq_one_letter_code
_entity_poly.pdbx_strand_id
1 'polypeptide(L)'
;DLSTVEGLNEAAHKYYDWTDAQTAAPNDGKALYGRDALTNYLLCGAQELGTTIFDAENGVMTLRFDKPTLRKLWDNYYVPYIKGWCSASGKFRSDDIKIGSLLAYVGSSSSASFFPTQVLTSDTESHGIEMAALPCPSFAGCEPVAVQQGAGMVVIPGTEDEISACVAFLKWFTQPENNLQFSVQSGYMPVTYAANSISALENSGLTVSESIRKVLSLSIDTVDRSKLYTTHAFPDALRARNTLQYALEDRVTADRATVLERLAAGQTPEEAEAEFLTDAYFDAWYDQTLAALSAFAG
;
A
#
# COMPACT_ATOMS: atom_id res chain seq x y z
N ASP A 1 8.84 -11.39 12.59
CA ASP A 1 8.39 -11.96 11.31
C ASP A 1 7.78 -10.84 10.46
N LEU A 2 8.40 -10.50 9.32
CA LEU A 2 7.93 -9.42 8.45
C LEU A 2 6.91 -9.89 7.40
N SER A 3 6.56 -11.17 7.40
CA SER A 3 5.56 -11.71 6.46
C SER A 3 4.11 -11.52 6.93
N THR A 4 3.91 -11.10 8.18
CA THR A 4 2.60 -10.85 8.74
C THR A 4 2.44 -9.38 9.17
N VAL A 5 1.20 -8.89 9.12
CA VAL A 5 0.86 -7.51 9.55
C VAL A 5 1.21 -7.33 11.03
N GLU A 6 0.87 -8.31 11.84
CA GLU A 6 1.14 -8.31 13.29
C GLU A 6 2.65 -8.32 13.56
N GLY A 7 3.40 -9.17 12.85
CA GLY A 7 4.86 -9.26 12.99
C GLY A 7 5.60 -8.03 12.50
N LEU A 8 5.11 -7.37 11.42
CA LEU A 8 5.63 -6.08 10.98
C LEU A 8 5.40 -5.00 12.04
N ASN A 9 4.22 -4.96 12.67
CA ASN A 9 3.92 -4.01 13.74
C ASN A 9 4.77 -4.25 14.99
N GLU A 10 5.03 -5.51 15.35
CA GLU A 10 5.95 -5.85 16.45
C GLU A 10 7.39 -5.38 16.15
N ALA A 11 7.85 -5.58 14.93
CA ALA A 11 9.16 -5.09 14.50
C ALA A 11 9.23 -3.55 14.51
N ALA A 12 8.15 -2.90 14.09
CA ALA A 12 8.05 -1.45 14.08
C ALA A 12 8.06 -0.84 15.49
N HIS A 13 7.36 -1.46 16.44
CA HIS A 13 7.42 -1.09 17.85
C HIS A 13 8.86 -1.20 18.41
N LYS A 14 9.51 -2.35 18.23
CA LYS A 14 10.90 -2.54 18.66
C LYS A 14 11.88 -1.55 18.04
N TYR A 15 11.67 -1.20 16.78
CA TYR A 15 12.50 -0.23 16.09
C TYR A 15 12.30 1.18 16.65
N TYR A 16 11.05 1.56 16.94
CA TYR A 16 10.73 2.83 17.58
C TYR A 16 11.42 2.95 18.93
N ASP A 17 11.26 1.97 19.80
CA ASP A 17 11.89 1.95 21.13
C ASP A 17 13.41 1.99 21.05
N TRP A 18 13.98 1.23 20.11
CA TRP A 18 15.43 1.22 19.91
C TRP A 18 15.97 2.56 19.42
N THR A 19 15.26 3.23 18.51
CA THR A 19 15.71 4.55 18.01
C THR A 19 15.50 5.64 19.05
N ASP A 20 14.42 5.60 19.83
CA ASP A 20 14.15 6.51 20.93
C ASP A 20 15.26 6.45 21.99
N ALA A 21 15.71 5.25 22.32
CA ALA A 21 16.82 5.05 23.26
C ALA A 21 18.21 5.53 22.76
N GLN A 22 18.35 5.92 21.48
CA GLN A 22 19.61 6.45 20.93
C GLN A 22 19.77 7.96 21.18
N THR A 23 18.71 8.66 21.57
CA THR A 23 18.71 10.10 21.78
C THR A 23 18.45 10.45 23.25
N ALA A 24 18.71 11.69 23.64
CA ALA A 24 18.38 12.17 24.97
C ALA A 24 16.94 12.75 25.04
N ALA A 25 16.35 13.02 23.90
CA ALA A 25 14.97 13.50 23.81
C ALA A 25 14.02 12.30 23.93
N PRO A 26 13.04 12.33 24.85
CA PRO A 26 12.09 11.23 24.97
C PRO A 26 11.03 11.28 23.86
N ASN A 27 10.55 10.12 23.46
CA ASN A 27 9.43 9.95 22.52
C ASN A 27 9.71 10.49 21.09
N ASP A 28 10.98 10.47 20.68
CA ASP A 28 11.43 10.85 19.34
C ASP A 28 11.86 9.64 18.49
N GLY A 29 11.43 8.45 18.85
CA GLY A 29 11.62 7.22 18.11
C GLY A 29 11.14 7.33 16.66
N LYS A 30 11.83 6.62 15.76
CA LYS A 30 11.55 6.66 14.32
C LYS A 30 10.56 5.59 13.91
N ALA A 31 9.70 5.95 12.95
CA ALA A 31 8.83 4.98 12.30
C ALA A 31 9.64 3.99 11.46
N LEU A 32 9.28 2.71 11.51
CA LEU A 32 9.92 1.68 10.68
C LEU A 32 9.44 1.73 9.24
N TYR A 33 8.13 1.85 9.04
CA TYR A 33 7.52 1.68 7.74
C TYR A 33 6.36 2.64 7.49
N GLY A 34 5.94 2.70 6.21
CA GLY A 34 4.72 3.37 5.78
C GLY A 34 3.99 2.55 4.71
N ARG A 35 2.78 2.98 4.34
CA ARG A 35 2.00 2.36 3.27
C ARG A 35 1.58 3.40 2.26
N ASP A 36 1.75 3.08 0.97
CA ASP A 36 1.05 3.75 -0.12
C ASP A 36 -0.32 3.08 -0.31
N ALA A 37 -1.27 3.82 -0.88
CA ALA A 37 -2.59 3.31 -1.24
C ALA A 37 -3.30 2.56 -0.10
N LEU A 38 -3.57 3.26 1.01
CA LEU A 38 -4.18 2.70 2.22
C LEU A 38 -5.47 1.91 1.95
N THR A 39 -6.25 2.31 0.93
CA THR A 39 -7.44 1.54 0.52
C THR A 39 -7.10 0.09 0.19
N ASN A 40 -5.94 -0.19 -0.41
CA ASN A 40 -5.55 -1.57 -0.72
C ASN A 40 -5.33 -2.40 0.53
N TYR A 41 -4.73 -1.81 1.59
CA TYR A 41 -4.63 -2.46 2.89
C TYR A 41 -6.01 -2.81 3.45
N LEU A 42 -6.96 -1.87 3.39
CA LEU A 42 -8.31 -2.09 3.91
C LEU A 42 -9.07 -3.15 3.11
N LEU A 43 -8.99 -3.11 1.77
CA LEU A 43 -9.73 -4.03 0.91
C LEU A 43 -9.12 -5.45 0.91
N CYS A 44 -7.80 -5.57 0.76
CA CYS A 44 -7.13 -6.87 0.77
C CYS A 44 -7.16 -7.49 2.17
N GLY A 45 -6.88 -6.71 3.20
CA GLY A 45 -6.95 -7.18 4.58
C GLY A 45 -8.37 -7.63 4.98
N ALA A 46 -9.41 -6.93 4.53
CA ALA A 46 -10.79 -7.38 4.72
C ALA A 46 -11.05 -8.73 4.01
N GLN A 47 -10.54 -8.91 2.78
CA GLN A 47 -10.63 -10.17 2.05
C GLN A 47 -9.92 -11.31 2.79
N GLU A 48 -8.72 -11.07 3.31
CA GLU A 48 -7.98 -12.02 4.14
C GLU A 48 -8.78 -12.44 5.38
N LEU A 49 -9.51 -11.49 5.98
CA LEU A 49 -10.38 -11.69 7.14
C LEU A 49 -11.79 -12.18 6.78
N GLY A 50 -12.04 -12.54 5.50
CA GLY A 50 -13.28 -13.14 5.04
C GLY A 50 -14.40 -12.14 4.66
N THR A 51 -14.09 -10.85 4.52
CA THR A 51 -15.08 -9.80 4.20
C THR A 51 -14.74 -9.11 2.87
N THR A 52 -15.72 -8.95 1.98
CA THR A 52 -15.62 -8.13 0.78
C THR A 52 -16.34 -6.81 1.01
N ILE A 53 -15.60 -5.73 1.33
CA ILE A 53 -16.21 -4.43 1.69
C ILE A 53 -17.13 -3.92 0.59
N PHE A 54 -16.65 -3.86 -0.65
CA PHE A 54 -17.45 -3.47 -1.84
C PHE A 54 -17.81 -4.72 -2.62
N ASP A 55 -18.89 -5.38 -2.25
CA ASP A 55 -19.39 -6.58 -2.93
C ASP A 55 -20.31 -6.16 -4.08
N ALA A 56 -19.78 -6.14 -5.31
CA ALA A 56 -20.49 -5.64 -6.47
C ALA A 56 -20.81 -6.77 -7.45
N GLU A 57 -22.09 -6.89 -7.79
CA GLU A 57 -22.61 -7.83 -8.78
C GLU A 57 -23.51 -7.09 -9.77
N ASN A 58 -23.31 -7.31 -11.07
CA ASN A 58 -24.10 -6.68 -12.15
C ASN A 58 -24.16 -5.14 -12.06
N GLY A 59 -23.11 -4.50 -11.54
CA GLY A 59 -23.03 -3.06 -11.37
C GLY A 59 -23.74 -2.51 -10.12
N VAL A 60 -24.32 -3.37 -9.31
CA VAL A 60 -24.94 -3.00 -8.02
C VAL A 60 -23.98 -3.34 -6.89
N MET A 61 -23.68 -2.37 -6.02
CA MET A 61 -22.76 -2.55 -4.90
C MET A 61 -23.54 -2.78 -3.61
N THR A 62 -23.22 -3.88 -2.94
CA THR A 62 -23.62 -4.16 -1.56
C THR A 62 -22.47 -3.81 -0.62
N LEU A 63 -22.68 -2.89 0.29
CA LEU A 63 -21.68 -2.52 1.29
C LEU A 63 -21.67 -3.54 2.43
N ARG A 64 -20.54 -4.25 2.60
CA ARG A 64 -20.31 -5.16 3.72
C ARG A 64 -19.26 -4.58 4.66
N PHE A 65 -19.66 -3.63 5.47
CA PHE A 65 -18.77 -2.91 6.39
C PHE A 65 -18.81 -3.61 7.76
N ASP A 66 -18.20 -4.81 7.84
CA ASP A 66 -18.22 -5.68 9.01
C ASP A 66 -17.38 -5.11 10.17
N LYS A 67 -18.01 -4.79 11.30
CA LYS A 67 -17.38 -4.09 12.41
C LYS A 67 -16.19 -4.85 13.04
N PRO A 68 -16.26 -6.18 13.30
CA PRO A 68 -15.11 -6.93 13.77
C PRO A 68 -13.91 -6.91 12.81
N THR A 69 -14.16 -7.06 11.51
CA THR A 69 -13.12 -6.97 10.48
C THR A 69 -12.48 -5.58 10.47
N LEU A 70 -13.31 -4.51 10.46
CA LEU A 70 -12.81 -3.14 10.46
C LEU A 70 -12.05 -2.81 11.75
N ARG A 71 -12.46 -3.37 12.89
CA ARG A 71 -11.73 -3.23 14.15
C ARG A 71 -10.34 -3.84 14.06
N LYS A 72 -10.20 -5.04 13.50
CA LYS A 72 -8.88 -5.67 13.33
C LYS A 72 -7.99 -4.87 12.38
N LEU A 73 -8.54 -4.33 11.29
CA LEU A 73 -7.80 -3.46 10.38
C LEU A 73 -7.36 -2.16 11.07
N TRP A 74 -8.25 -1.55 11.84
CA TRP A 74 -7.96 -0.37 12.64
C TRP A 74 -6.84 -0.60 13.65
N ASP A 75 -6.93 -1.65 14.44
CA ASP A 75 -5.94 -1.98 15.47
C ASP A 75 -4.54 -2.22 14.88
N ASN A 76 -4.47 -2.68 13.62
CA ASN A 76 -3.21 -2.98 12.96
C ASN A 76 -2.67 -1.88 12.02
N TYR A 77 -3.37 -0.76 11.90
CA TYR A 77 -2.87 0.41 11.17
C TYR A 77 -2.98 1.70 11.99
N TYR A 78 -4.20 2.02 12.47
CA TYR A 78 -4.43 3.25 13.23
C TYR A 78 -3.61 3.30 14.51
N VAL A 79 -3.67 2.24 15.32
CA VAL A 79 -2.93 2.18 16.59
C VAL A 79 -1.41 2.30 16.39
N PRO A 80 -0.76 1.52 15.49
CA PRO A 80 0.66 1.70 15.17
C PRO A 80 1.02 3.12 14.71
N TYR A 81 0.13 3.76 13.94
CA TYR A 81 0.37 5.12 13.45
C TYR A 81 0.30 6.15 14.60
N ILE A 82 -0.72 6.05 15.46
CA ILE A 82 -0.87 6.92 16.64
C ILE A 82 0.35 6.78 17.56
N LYS A 83 0.89 5.57 17.71
CA LYS A 83 2.11 5.31 18.48
C LYS A 83 3.40 5.74 17.80
N GLY A 84 3.36 6.12 16.51
CA GLY A 84 4.54 6.52 15.74
C GLY A 84 5.39 5.38 15.20
N TRP A 85 4.90 4.13 15.24
CA TRP A 85 5.61 2.97 14.73
C TRP A 85 5.60 2.90 13.20
N CYS A 86 4.61 3.50 12.57
CA CYS A 86 4.54 3.74 11.13
C CYS A 86 4.15 5.19 10.85
N SER A 87 4.46 5.69 9.65
CA SER A 87 4.18 7.08 9.28
C SER A 87 4.01 7.27 7.78
N ALA A 88 3.54 8.46 7.41
CA ALA A 88 3.39 8.93 6.04
C ALA A 88 3.56 10.45 6.04
N SER A 89 4.68 10.96 5.53
CA SER A 89 4.98 12.41 5.53
C SER A 89 5.11 13.01 4.14
N GLY A 90 5.74 12.32 3.19
CA GLY A 90 5.84 12.73 1.80
C GLY A 90 4.60 12.37 0.99
N LYS A 91 4.58 12.77 -0.28
CA LYS A 91 3.52 12.38 -1.21
C LYS A 91 3.51 10.86 -1.44
N PHE A 92 4.70 10.26 -1.59
CA PHE A 92 4.91 8.83 -1.72
C PHE A 92 5.88 8.33 -0.65
N ARG A 93 5.78 7.08 -0.26
CA ARG A 93 6.68 6.48 0.75
C ARG A 93 8.13 6.41 0.30
N SER A 94 8.37 6.34 -1.02
CA SER A 94 9.72 6.47 -1.58
C SER A 94 10.39 7.82 -1.27
N ASP A 95 9.60 8.90 -1.11
CA ASP A 95 10.11 10.20 -0.69
C ASP A 95 10.58 10.15 0.77
N ASP A 96 9.84 9.44 1.63
CA ASP A 96 10.18 9.26 3.04
C ASP A 96 11.45 8.40 3.22
N ILE A 97 11.65 7.36 2.38
CA ILE A 97 12.91 6.59 2.35
C ILE A 97 14.08 7.50 1.96
N LYS A 98 13.90 8.35 0.94
CA LYS A 98 14.96 9.22 0.42
C LYS A 98 15.56 10.15 1.48
N ILE A 99 14.75 10.59 2.44
CA ILE A 99 15.17 11.46 3.55
C ILE A 99 15.43 10.70 4.86
N GLY A 100 15.39 9.36 4.82
CA GLY A 100 15.64 8.53 6.00
C GLY A 100 14.58 8.57 7.09
N SER A 101 13.37 9.01 6.76
CA SER A 101 12.24 9.01 7.71
C SER A 101 11.64 7.63 7.89
N LEU A 102 11.84 6.72 6.93
CA LEU A 102 11.39 5.33 6.97
C LEU A 102 12.52 4.40 6.51
N LEU A 103 12.49 3.14 6.97
CA LEU A 103 13.35 2.07 6.46
C LEU A 103 12.64 1.19 5.41
N ALA A 104 11.32 1.13 5.46
CA ALA A 104 10.52 0.26 4.60
C ALA A 104 9.21 0.92 4.18
N TYR A 105 8.62 0.41 3.12
CA TYR A 105 7.23 0.74 2.78
C TYR A 105 6.53 -0.38 2.03
N VAL A 106 5.22 -0.40 2.13
CA VAL A 106 4.36 -1.24 1.30
C VAL A 106 3.81 -0.36 0.16
N GLY A 107 4.05 -0.78 -1.07
CA GLY A 107 3.66 -0.02 -2.25
C GLY A 107 3.45 -0.89 -3.48
N SER A 108 3.18 -0.25 -4.61
CA SER A 108 3.05 -0.91 -5.92
C SER A 108 4.40 -1.44 -6.41
N SER A 109 4.39 -2.52 -7.21
CA SER A 109 5.58 -3.02 -7.90
C SER A 109 6.26 -1.93 -8.75
N SER A 110 5.48 -1.05 -9.37
CA SER A 110 6.01 0.09 -10.15
C SER A 110 6.77 1.10 -9.30
N SER A 111 6.55 1.15 -7.98
CA SER A 111 7.27 2.06 -7.09
C SER A 111 8.76 1.71 -6.94
N ALA A 112 9.16 0.48 -7.33
CA ALA A 112 10.57 0.10 -7.38
C ALA A 112 11.43 1.00 -8.29
N SER A 113 10.84 1.59 -9.32
CA SER A 113 11.50 2.55 -10.20
C SER A 113 11.88 3.86 -9.51
N PHE A 114 11.26 4.17 -8.38
CA PHE A 114 11.43 5.39 -7.58
C PHE A 114 12.15 5.12 -6.26
N PHE A 115 12.49 3.86 -5.97
CA PHE A 115 13.22 3.54 -4.75
C PHE A 115 14.62 4.15 -4.82
N PRO A 116 15.04 4.97 -3.81
CA PRO A 116 16.32 5.65 -3.87
C PRO A 116 17.50 4.68 -3.69
N THR A 117 18.64 5.03 -4.27
CA THR A 117 19.91 4.33 -4.08
C THR A 117 20.74 4.93 -2.96
N GLN A 118 20.30 6.04 -2.41
CA GLN A 118 20.94 6.72 -1.28
C GLN A 118 19.91 7.47 -0.43
N VAL A 119 20.22 7.57 0.84
CA VAL A 119 19.48 8.38 1.82
C VAL A 119 20.21 9.70 2.03
N LEU A 120 19.48 10.79 2.01
CA LEU A 120 19.99 12.13 2.34
C LEU A 120 19.83 12.35 3.85
N THR A 121 20.95 12.47 4.55
CA THR A 121 20.97 12.71 6.01
C THR A 121 21.02 14.19 6.35
N SER A 122 21.51 15.02 5.42
CA SER A 122 21.49 16.48 5.46
C SER A 122 21.59 17.04 4.04
N ASP A 123 21.63 18.35 3.90
CA ASP A 123 21.83 19.04 2.61
C ASP A 123 23.16 18.68 1.93
N THR A 124 24.15 18.18 2.70
CA THR A 124 25.51 17.90 2.24
C THR A 124 25.96 16.47 2.46
N GLU A 125 25.20 15.67 3.16
CA GLU A 125 25.56 14.30 3.51
C GLU A 125 24.54 13.28 3.02
N SER A 126 25.03 12.20 2.47
CA SER A 126 24.23 11.04 2.06
C SER A 126 25.00 9.75 2.25
N HIS A 127 24.27 8.62 2.36
CA HIS A 127 24.87 7.30 2.33
C HIS A 127 24.10 6.39 1.37
N GLY A 128 24.82 5.46 0.76
CA GLY A 128 24.23 4.47 -0.15
C GLY A 128 23.36 3.46 0.61
N ILE A 129 22.28 3.03 -0.02
CA ILE A 129 21.41 1.97 0.48
C ILE A 129 21.15 0.94 -0.61
N GLU A 130 20.88 -0.29 -0.19
CA GLU A 130 20.41 -1.36 -1.06
C GLU A 130 18.96 -1.72 -0.74
N MET A 131 18.17 -1.95 -1.79
CA MET A 131 16.79 -2.37 -1.66
C MET A 131 16.69 -3.88 -1.44
N ALA A 132 15.93 -4.30 -0.43
CA ALA A 132 15.37 -5.64 -0.32
C ALA A 132 13.88 -5.61 -0.68
N ALA A 133 13.42 -6.58 -1.47
CA ALA A 133 12.00 -6.75 -1.77
C ALA A 133 11.46 -7.97 -1.00
N LEU A 134 10.35 -7.77 -0.29
CA LEU A 134 9.68 -8.79 0.52
C LEU A 134 8.22 -8.90 0.07
N PRO A 135 7.56 -10.06 0.26
CA PRO A 135 6.13 -10.19 0.06
C PRO A 135 5.35 -9.14 0.90
N CYS A 136 4.22 -8.69 0.36
CA CYS A 136 3.32 -7.84 1.15
C CYS A 136 2.85 -8.60 2.39
N PRO A 137 2.95 -8.04 3.59
CA PRO A 137 2.49 -8.71 4.81
C PRO A 137 0.99 -8.98 4.78
N SER A 138 0.60 -10.20 5.12
CA SER A 138 -0.79 -10.64 5.28
C SER A 138 -1.15 -10.81 6.76
N PHE A 139 -2.44 -10.91 7.10
CA PHE A 139 -2.83 -11.22 8.49
C PHE A 139 -2.42 -12.64 8.86
N ALA A 140 -1.91 -12.81 10.08
CA ALA A 140 -1.42 -14.08 10.58
C ALA A 140 -2.49 -15.19 10.48
N GLY A 141 -2.13 -16.32 9.85
CA GLY A 141 -3.02 -17.46 9.66
C GLY A 141 -4.04 -17.31 8.52
N CYS A 142 -4.00 -16.21 7.76
CA CYS A 142 -4.86 -16.01 6.60
C CYS A 142 -4.15 -16.37 5.30
N GLU A 143 -4.92 -16.69 4.26
CA GLU A 143 -4.42 -16.82 2.91
C GLU A 143 -4.08 -15.42 2.37
N PRO A 144 -2.86 -15.19 1.82
CA PRO A 144 -2.49 -13.87 1.32
C PRO A 144 -3.36 -13.41 0.16
N VAL A 145 -3.79 -12.15 0.21
CA VAL A 145 -4.54 -11.49 -0.86
C VAL A 145 -3.71 -10.36 -1.43
N ALA A 146 -3.42 -10.43 -2.72
CA ALA A 146 -2.70 -9.38 -3.43
C ALA A 146 -3.63 -8.58 -4.34
N VAL A 147 -3.54 -7.25 -4.27
CA VAL A 147 -4.31 -6.40 -5.17
C VAL A 147 -3.77 -6.49 -6.60
N GLN A 148 -4.64 -6.76 -7.54
CA GLN A 148 -4.35 -6.63 -8.96
C GLN A 148 -4.86 -5.26 -9.43
N GLN A 149 -3.94 -4.34 -9.58
CA GLN A 149 -4.16 -2.97 -10.06
C GLN A 149 -3.25 -2.67 -11.23
N GLY A 150 -3.69 -1.80 -12.14
CA GLY A 150 -2.86 -1.36 -13.26
C GLY A 150 -3.59 -0.34 -14.11
N ALA A 151 -2.84 0.22 -15.07
CA ALA A 151 -3.43 1.03 -16.14
C ALA A 151 -4.05 0.10 -17.19
N GLY A 152 -5.25 0.43 -17.65
CA GLY A 152 -5.90 -0.21 -18.78
C GLY A 152 -5.83 0.68 -20.02
N MET A 153 -5.78 0.06 -21.19
CA MET A 153 -5.90 0.75 -22.48
C MET A 153 -7.28 0.48 -23.05
N VAL A 154 -7.95 1.53 -23.50
CA VAL A 154 -9.30 1.47 -24.10
C VAL A 154 -9.23 2.01 -25.52
N VAL A 155 -9.83 1.31 -26.46
CA VAL A 155 -10.07 1.82 -27.81
C VAL A 155 -11.33 2.65 -27.78
N ILE A 156 -11.21 3.96 -28.03
CA ILE A 156 -12.37 4.86 -28.11
C ILE A 156 -13.05 4.73 -29.48
N PRO A 157 -14.33 5.07 -29.62
CA PRO A 157 -15.03 5.12 -30.90
C PRO A 157 -14.32 6.04 -31.90
N GLY A 158 -14.23 5.60 -33.16
CA GLY A 158 -13.58 6.31 -34.26
C GLY A 158 -13.94 5.67 -35.59
N THR A 159 -13.22 6.01 -36.65
CA THR A 159 -13.33 5.35 -37.96
C THR A 159 -12.81 3.91 -37.90
N GLU A 160 -13.17 3.07 -38.84
CA GLU A 160 -12.70 1.69 -38.93
C GLU A 160 -11.15 1.60 -39.01
N ASP A 161 -10.52 2.51 -39.75
CA ASP A 161 -9.07 2.58 -39.86
C ASP A 161 -8.39 2.96 -38.53
N GLU A 162 -8.92 3.94 -37.80
CA GLU A 162 -8.42 4.35 -36.48
C GLU A 162 -8.56 3.21 -35.46
N ILE A 163 -9.73 2.56 -35.40
CA ILE A 163 -9.94 1.41 -34.52
C ILE A 163 -8.98 0.26 -34.88
N SER A 164 -8.83 -0.03 -36.19
CA SER A 164 -7.91 -1.07 -36.67
C SER A 164 -6.45 -0.78 -36.29
N ALA A 165 -6.03 0.49 -36.41
CA ALA A 165 -4.69 0.92 -35.99
C ALA A 165 -4.48 0.77 -34.47
N CYS A 166 -5.46 1.16 -33.67
CA CYS A 166 -5.42 0.98 -32.21
C CYS A 166 -5.32 -0.50 -31.82
N VAL A 167 -6.11 -1.36 -32.46
CA VAL A 167 -6.06 -2.81 -32.21
C VAL A 167 -4.71 -3.40 -32.64
N ALA A 168 -4.15 -2.97 -33.77
CA ALA A 168 -2.82 -3.39 -34.20
C ALA A 168 -1.73 -2.98 -33.21
N PHE A 169 -1.78 -1.75 -32.70
CA PHE A 169 -0.89 -1.28 -31.64
C PHE A 169 -1.02 -2.12 -30.35
N LEU A 170 -2.24 -2.38 -29.86
CA LEU A 170 -2.45 -3.18 -28.66
C LEU A 170 -1.92 -4.61 -28.83
N LYS A 171 -2.13 -5.24 -29.99
CA LYS A 171 -1.56 -6.55 -30.30
C LYS A 171 -0.04 -6.55 -30.30
N TRP A 172 0.58 -5.50 -30.84
CA TRP A 172 2.03 -5.33 -30.83
C TRP A 172 2.53 -5.09 -29.40
N PHE A 173 1.89 -4.21 -28.62
CA PHE A 173 2.28 -3.85 -27.25
C PHE A 173 2.21 -5.03 -26.28
N THR A 174 1.23 -5.93 -26.49
CA THR A 174 1.04 -7.13 -25.65
C THR A 174 1.84 -8.35 -26.12
N GLN A 175 2.63 -8.26 -27.23
CA GLN A 175 3.58 -9.31 -27.55
C GLN A 175 4.59 -9.47 -26.42
N PRO A 176 5.00 -10.72 -26.07
CA PRO A 176 5.83 -10.96 -24.90
C PRO A 176 7.09 -10.10 -24.83
N GLU A 177 7.80 -9.94 -25.95
CA GLU A 177 9.06 -9.18 -26.02
C GLU A 177 8.83 -7.69 -25.76
N ASN A 178 7.83 -7.09 -26.40
CA ASN A 178 7.51 -5.66 -26.28
C ASN A 178 6.94 -5.35 -24.88
N ASN A 179 6.09 -6.23 -24.39
CA ASN A 179 5.47 -6.07 -23.07
C ASN A 179 6.50 -6.23 -21.95
N LEU A 180 7.42 -7.19 -22.07
CA LEU A 180 8.50 -7.34 -21.10
C LEU A 180 9.45 -6.14 -21.11
N GLN A 181 9.78 -5.58 -22.30
CA GLN A 181 10.57 -4.35 -22.39
C GLN A 181 9.90 -3.18 -21.64
N PHE A 182 8.60 -3.01 -21.80
CA PHE A 182 7.84 -2.01 -21.03
C PHE A 182 7.89 -2.30 -19.54
N SER A 183 7.73 -3.55 -19.14
CA SER A 183 7.71 -3.96 -17.73
C SER A 183 9.02 -3.69 -17.01
N VAL A 184 10.16 -3.98 -17.63
CA VAL A 184 11.49 -3.72 -17.02
C VAL A 184 11.82 -2.24 -16.91
N GLN A 185 11.17 -1.38 -17.69
CA GLN A 185 11.37 0.07 -17.63
C GLN A 185 10.43 0.76 -16.62
N SER A 186 9.23 0.19 -16.44
CA SER A 186 8.16 0.82 -15.64
C SER A 186 7.94 0.17 -14.28
N GLY A 187 8.42 -1.06 -14.06
CA GLY A 187 8.08 -1.86 -12.89
C GLY A 187 6.66 -2.44 -12.89
N TYR A 188 5.89 -2.25 -13.98
CA TYR A 188 4.62 -2.93 -14.17
C TYR A 188 4.84 -4.40 -14.53
N MET A 189 3.94 -5.26 -14.10
CA MET A 189 4.00 -6.67 -14.46
C MET A 189 3.57 -6.89 -15.91
N PRO A 190 4.20 -7.85 -16.62
CA PRO A 190 3.74 -8.28 -17.94
C PRO A 190 2.31 -8.83 -17.90
N VAL A 191 1.54 -8.60 -18.98
CA VAL A 191 0.12 -8.97 -19.05
C VAL A 191 -0.13 -10.37 -19.64
N THR A 192 0.89 -11.03 -20.16
CA THR A 192 0.77 -12.38 -20.72
C THR A 192 1.55 -13.40 -19.90
N TYR A 193 1.06 -14.63 -19.79
CA TYR A 193 1.77 -15.72 -19.11
C TYR A 193 3.17 -15.96 -19.68
N ALA A 194 3.32 -15.83 -21.01
CA ALA A 194 4.61 -16.04 -21.67
C ALA A 194 5.67 -15.02 -21.24
N ALA A 195 5.28 -13.78 -21.01
CA ALA A 195 6.16 -12.70 -20.54
C ALA A 195 6.27 -12.65 -19.01
N ASN A 196 5.23 -13.09 -18.28
CA ASN A 196 5.16 -13.03 -16.83
C ASN A 196 5.81 -14.26 -16.19
N SER A 197 7.11 -14.47 -16.49
CA SER A 197 7.90 -15.55 -15.90
C SER A 197 9.35 -15.11 -15.65
N ILE A 198 9.97 -15.67 -14.63
CA ILE A 198 11.39 -15.40 -14.31
C ILE A 198 12.27 -15.79 -15.48
N SER A 199 12.00 -16.92 -16.13
CA SER A 199 12.73 -17.38 -17.31
C SER A 199 12.64 -16.38 -18.48
N ALA A 200 11.46 -15.78 -18.73
CA ALA A 200 11.31 -14.76 -19.77
C ALA A 200 12.15 -13.51 -19.43
N LEU A 201 12.14 -13.09 -18.17
CA LEU A 201 12.94 -11.96 -17.71
C LEU A 201 14.45 -12.21 -17.88
N GLU A 202 14.95 -13.37 -17.46
CA GLU A 202 16.36 -13.74 -17.52
C GLU A 202 16.86 -13.92 -18.95
N ASN A 203 16.04 -14.49 -19.84
CA ASN A 203 16.40 -14.75 -21.24
C ASN A 203 16.09 -13.58 -22.18
N SER A 204 15.56 -12.48 -21.69
CA SER A 204 15.16 -11.33 -22.49
C SER A 204 16.32 -10.58 -23.15
N GLY A 205 17.53 -10.69 -22.64
CA GLY A 205 18.68 -9.88 -23.03
C GLY A 205 18.58 -8.40 -22.67
N LEU A 206 17.51 -7.99 -21.95
CA LEU A 206 17.28 -6.61 -21.54
C LEU A 206 18.18 -6.22 -20.35
N THR A 207 18.62 -4.98 -20.33
CA THR A 207 19.28 -4.41 -19.15
C THR A 207 18.22 -4.06 -18.11
N VAL A 208 18.23 -4.76 -16.99
CA VAL A 208 17.26 -4.59 -15.89
C VAL A 208 18.00 -4.13 -14.66
N SER A 209 17.55 -3.03 -14.03
CA SER A 209 18.12 -2.60 -12.75
C SER A 209 17.88 -3.66 -11.67
N GLU A 210 18.75 -3.72 -10.68
CA GLU A 210 18.64 -4.71 -9.61
C GLU A 210 17.33 -4.56 -8.83
N SER A 211 16.90 -3.33 -8.56
CA SER A 211 15.63 -3.02 -7.89
C SER A 211 14.43 -3.58 -8.66
N ILE A 212 14.37 -3.29 -9.96
CA ILE A 212 13.29 -3.79 -10.84
C ILE A 212 13.32 -5.32 -10.91
N ARG A 213 14.51 -5.92 -11.05
CA ARG A 213 14.65 -7.39 -11.07
C ARG A 213 14.10 -8.02 -9.80
N LYS A 214 14.50 -7.52 -8.62
CA LYS A 214 14.03 -8.02 -7.31
C LYS A 214 12.50 -7.94 -7.21
N VAL A 215 11.92 -6.80 -7.59
CA VAL A 215 10.47 -6.59 -7.46
C VAL A 215 9.68 -7.38 -8.50
N LEU A 216 10.11 -7.45 -9.75
CA LEU A 216 9.41 -8.25 -10.77
C LEU A 216 9.45 -9.74 -10.41
N SER A 217 10.60 -10.27 -9.98
CA SER A 217 10.70 -11.68 -9.56
C SER A 217 9.77 -11.98 -8.37
N LEU A 218 9.74 -11.10 -7.37
CA LEU A 218 8.83 -11.22 -6.23
C LEU A 218 7.36 -11.12 -6.65
N SER A 219 7.04 -10.20 -7.57
CA SER A 219 5.66 -10.00 -8.03
C SER A 219 5.14 -11.19 -8.83
N ILE A 220 6.00 -11.82 -9.65
CA ILE A 220 5.67 -13.08 -10.36
C ILE A 220 5.33 -14.18 -9.35
N ASP A 221 6.18 -14.37 -8.33
CA ASP A 221 5.95 -15.34 -7.27
C ASP A 221 4.67 -15.01 -6.45
N THR A 222 4.39 -13.73 -6.22
CA THR A 222 3.18 -13.29 -5.51
C THR A 222 1.91 -13.64 -6.30
N VAL A 223 1.90 -13.45 -7.62
CA VAL A 223 0.76 -13.83 -8.47
C VAL A 223 0.46 -15.32 -8.40
N ASP A 224 1.50 -16.15 -8.31
CA ASP A 224 1.35 -17.60 -8.26
C ASP A 224 0.89 -18.11 -6.87
N ARG A 225 1.16 -17.38 -5.79
CA ARG A 225 0.94 -17.81 -4.42
C ARG A 225 -0.19 -17.09 -3.68
N SER A 226 -0.74 -16.00 -4.22
CA SER A 226 -1.75 -15.20 -3.56
C SER A 226 -3.08 -15.25 -4.30
N LYS A 227 -4.18 -15.11 -3.57
CA LYS A 227 -5.46 -14.78 -4.19
C LYS A 227 -5.39 -13.36 -4.73
N LEU A 228 -5.59 -13.21 -6.04
CA LEU A 228 -5.64 -11.87 -6.64
C LEU A 228 -7.02 -11.24 -6.41
N TYR A 229 -7.01 -9.97 -6.02
CA TYR A 229 -8.20 -9.17 -5.78
C TYR A 229 -8.24 -7.92 -6.66
N THR A 230 -9.36 -7.73 -7.32
CA THR A 230 -9.73 -6.48 -8.01
C THR A 230 -11.14 -6.11 -7.60
N THR A 231 -11.36 -4.85 -7.24
CA THR A 231 -12.72 -4.37 -6.94
C THR A 231 -13.57 -4.45 -8.20
N HIS A 232 -14.71 -5.13 -8.14
CA HIS A 232 -15.65 -5.17 -9.25
C HIS A 232 -16.20 -3.77 -9.56
N ALA A 233 -16.53 -3.53 -10.84
CA ALA A 233 -17.01 -2.25 -11.29
C ALA A 233 -18.46 -1.99 -10.81
N PHE A 234 -18.68 -0.80 -10.26
CA PHE A 234 -20.00 -0.26 -9.93
C PHE A 234 -19.97 1.27 -10.10
N PRO A 235 -21.11 1.95 -10.20
CA PRO A 235 -21.16 3.41 -10.28
C PRO A 235 -20.43 4.06 -9.11
N ASP A 236 -19.65 5.11 -9.39
CA ASP A 236 -18.87 5.85 -8.38
C ASP A 236 -17.85 5.02 -7.59
N ALA A 237 -17.42 3.84 -8.08
CA ALA A 237 -16.46 2.96 -7.40
C ALA A 237 -15.17 3.69 -6.96
N LEU A 238 -14.63 4.60 -7.79
CA LEU A 238 -13.45 5.38 -7.44
C LEU A 238 -13.74 6.34 -6.27
N ARG A 239 -14.93 6.97 -6.24
CA ARG A 239 -15.33 7.84 -5.14
C ARG A 239 -15.51 7.07 -3.84
N ALA A 240 -16.15 5.89 -3.90
CA ALA A 240 -16.28 5.01 -2.73
C ALA A 240 -14.92 4.58 -2.18
N ARG A 241 -13.97 4.19 -3.05
CA ARG A 241 -12.60 3.87 -2.65
C ARG A 241 -11.89 5.05 -1.99
N ASN A 242 -11.99 6.24 -2.58
CA ASN A 242 -11.38 7.45 -2.03
C ASN A 242 -12.03 7.82 -0.68
N THR A 243 -13.35 7.71 -0.56
CA THR A 243 -14.04 7.95 0.72
C THR A 243 -13.52 7.02 1.82
N LEU A 244 -13.36 5.72 1.52
CA LEU A 244 -12.79 4.76 2.46
C LEU A 244 -11.33 5.09 2.83
N GLN A 245 -10.51 5.47 1.86
CA GLN A 245 -9.12 5.83 2.08
C GLN A 245 -9.00 7.04 3.00
N TYR A 246 -9.61 8.15 2.59
CA TYR A 246 -9.45 9.42 3.30
C TYR A 246 -10.14 9.44 4.66
N ALA A 247 -11.21 8.64 4.84
CA ALA A 247 -11.82 8.48 6.16
C ALA A 247 -10.84 7.98 7.24
N LEU A 248 -9.85 7.17 6.86
CA LEU A 248 -8.84 6.69 7.80
C LEU A 248 -7.56 7.53 7.71
N GLU A 249 -7.09 7.89 6.51
CA GLU A 249 -5.84 8.62 6.29
C GLU A 249 -5.87 10.02 6.91
N ASP A 250 -6.93 10.79 6.66
CA ASP A 250 -7.09 12.13 7.23
C ASP A 250 -7.23 12.06 8.76
N ARG A 251 -8.00 11.07 9.25
CA ARG A 251 -8.19 10.87 10.70
C ARG A 251 -6.87 10.60 11.39
N VAL A 252 -6.13 9.60 10.94
CA VAL A 252 -4.89 9.18 11.60
C VAL A 252 -3.81 10.28 11.53
N THR A 253 -3.77 11.05 10.45
CA THR A 253 -2.83 12.15 10.28
C THR A 253 -3.13 13.29 11.25
N ALA A 254 -4.40 13.70 11.38
CA ALA A 254 -4.81 14.75 12.29
C ALA A 254 -4.60 14.34 13.77
N ASP A 255 -4.96 13.11 14.11
CA ASP A 255 -4.84 12.60 15.46
C ASP A 255 -3.38 12.44 15.88
N ARG A 256 -2.51 11.94 15.00
CA ARG A 256 -1.06 11.87 15.28
C ARG A 256 -0.44 13.26 15.45
N ALA A 257 -0.84 14.25 14.67
CA ALA A 257 -0.39 15.63 14.87
C ALA A 257 -0.76 16.14 16.27
N THR A 258 -1.98 15.86 16.75
CA THR A 258 -2.42 16.20 18.11
C THR A 258 -1.60 15.47 19.17
N VAL A 259 -1.28 14.19 18.97
CA VAL A 259 -0.42 13.43 19.88
C VAL A 259 0.97 14.07 19.98
N LEU A 260 1.57 14.43 18.84
CA LEU A 260 2.89 15.09 18.81
C LEU A 260 2.87 16.45 19.52
N GLU A 261 1.82 17.25 19.37
CA GLU A 261 1.64 18.52 20.12
C GLU A 261 1.57 18.29 21.64
N ARG A 262 0.84 17.26 22.07
CA ARG A 262 0.71 16.89 23.50
C ARG A 262 2.04 16.39 24.08
N LEU A 263 2.77 15.56 23.35
CA LEU A 263 4.12 15.12 23.74
C LEU A 263 5.08 16.31 23.87
N ALA A 264 5.06 17.23 22.89
CA ALA A 264 5.86 18.46 22.93
C ALA A 264 5.48 19.37 24.12
N ALA A 265 4.22 19.32 24.59
CA ALA A 265 3.75 20.01 25.79
C ALA A 265 4.12 19.29 27.10
N GLY A 266 4.80 18.14 27.04
CA GLY A 266 5.31 17.39 28.18
C GLY A 266 4.36 16.34 28.75
N GLN A 267 3.30 15.96 28.02
CA GLN A 267 2.47 14.81 28.42
C GLN A 267 3.23 13.50 28.18
N THR A 268 2.90 12.47 28.96
CA THR A 268 3.39 11.11 28.67
C THR A 268 2.71 10.54 27.42
N PRO A 269 3.31 9.54 26.75
CA PRO A 269 2.66 8.87 25.62
C PRO A 269 1.27 8.34 25.95
N GLU A 270 1.09 7.74 27.15
CA GLU A 270 -0.18 7.21 27.60
C GLU A 270 -1.24 8.32 27.73
N GLU A 271 -0.87 9.49 28.25
CA GLU A 271 -1.79 10.64 28.38
C GLU A 271 -2.12 11.25 27.00
N ALA A 272 -1.09 11.39 26.13
CA ALA A 272 -1.25 12.00 24.83
C ALA A 272 -2.13 11.16 23.87
N GLU A 273 -2.06 9.84 23.97
CA GLU A 273 -2.73 8.87 23.11
C GLU A 273 -4.10 8.41 23.65
N ALA A 274 -4.37 8.53 24.96
CA ALA A 274 -5.49 7.88 25.65
C ALA A 274 -6.85 8.08 24.97
N GLU A 275 -7.15 9.28 24.51
CA GLU A 275 -8.40 9.63 23.83
C GLU A 275 -8.61 8.82 22.55
N PHE A 276 -7.54 8.64 21.78
CA PHE A 276 -7.55 8.05 20.44
C PHE A 276 -7.60 6.51 20.45
N LEU A 277 -7.23 5.88 21.56
CA LEU A 277 -7.13 4.44 21.69
C LEU A 277 -8.35 3.78 22.35
N THR A 278 -9.46 4.53 22.49
CA THR A 278 -10.70 4.01 23.09
C THR A 278 -11.59 3.31 22.06
N ASP A 279 -12.42 2.37 22.55
CA ASP A 279 -13.44 1.74 21.71
C ASP A 279 -14.45 2.76 21.17
N ALA A 280 -14.83 3.75 21.96
CA ALA A 280 -15.74 4.81 21.56
C ALA A 280 -15.17 5.65 20.38
N TYR A 281 -13.85 5.85 20.34
CA TYR A 281 -13.20 6.57 19.26
C TYR A 281 -13.23 5.78 17.93
N PHE A 282 -12.95 4.49 17.99
CA PHE A 282 -13.14 3.58 16.84
C PHE A 282 -14.60 3.56 16.39
N ASP A 283 -15.55 3.43 17.32
CA ASP A 283 -16.98 3.37 17.02
C ASP A 283 -17.46 4.64 16.29
N ALA A 284 -17.01 5.80 16.72
CA ALA A 284 -17.34 7.06 16.06
C ALA A 284 -16.79 7.13 14.62
N TRP A 285 -15.55 6.69 14.38
CA TRP A 285 -14.99 6.58 13.04
C TRP A 285 -15.75 5.57 12.18
N TYR A 286 -16.05 4.41 12.74
CA TYR A 286 -16.79 3.34 12.06
C TYR A 286 -18.17 3.82 11.60
N ASP A 287 -18.97 4.40 12.49
CA ASP A 287 -20.32 4.87 12.18
C ASP A 287 -20.32 6.00 11.14
N GLN A 288 -19.40 6.94 11.27
CA GLN A 288 -19.22 8.03 10.30
C GLN A 288 -18.85 7.51 8.91
N THR A 289 -17.90 6.56 8.85
CA THR A 289 -17.44 5.98 7.60
C THR A 289 -18.51 5.11 6.95
N LEU A 290 -19.22 4.30 7.74
CA LEU A 290 -20.35 3.50 7.28
C LEU A 290 -21.45 4.39 6.66
N ALA A 291 -21.80 5.49 7.33
CA ALA A 291 -22.80 6.43 6.81
C ALA A 291 -22.37 7.04 5.47
N ALA A 292 -21.09 7.46 5.36
CA ALA A 292 -20.55 8.03 4.11
C ALA A 292 -20.53 7.01 2.96
N LEU A 293 -20.13 5.77 3.24
CA LEU A 293 -20.06 4.71 2.23
C LEU A 293 -21.44 4.17 1.82
N SER A 294 -22.42 4.21 2.71
CA SER A 294 -23.79 3.77 2.42
C SER A 294 -24.46 4.57 1.29
N ALA A 295 -23.98 5.78 1.02
CA ALA A 295 -24.43 6.61 -0.10
C ALA A 295 -24.12 6.01 -1.49
N PHE A 296 -23.20 5.04 -1.57
CA PHE A 296 -22.78 4.36 -2.81
C PHE A 296 -23.44 2.98 -2.98
N ALA A 297 -24.13 2.48 -1.96
CA ALA A 297 -24.85 1.21 -2.04
C ALA A 297 -26.10 1.36 -2.91
N GLY A 298 -26.35 0.39 -3.79
CA GLY A 298 -27.51 0.36 -4.70
C GLY A 298 -28.66 -0.48 -4.18
#